data_ed040efbc7d8d8e790739a418a1d6a31
#
_entry.id   ed040efbc7d8d8e790739a418a1d6a31
#
_cell.length_a   1.000
_cell.length_b   1.000
_cell.length_c   1.000
_cell.angle_alpha   90.00
_cell.angle_beta   90.00
_cell.angle_gamma   90.00
#
_symmetry.space_group_name_H-M   'P 1'
#
loop_
_entity.id
_entity.type
_entity.pdbx_description
1 polymer ?
#
loop_
_entity_poly.entity_id
_entity_poly.type
_entity_poly.pdbx_seq_one_letter_code
_entity_poly.pdbx_strand_id
1 'polypeptide(L)'
;MADGTLKVGTITTSSGSGTITLGQSGETVDMANGSITLNSSMTNTPAFSAYDASNQTIPNTTYTLLEFDTESFDTDSAYNTSTYKFTVPSGKGGKYLIGCAIKTTASTDRLILRLEKNDANTFYSETNSDSNGSGQFNLLMDLSEGDHLKVAVYQNSGGNLNLEGGSGTNNFYGYKLT
;
A
#
# COMPACT_ATOMS: atom_id res chain seq x y z
N MET A 1 8.62 -34.08 -37.08
CA MET A 1 7.43 -33.30 -37.52
C MET A 1 7.94 -31.91 -37.85
N ALA A 2 7.49 -31.30 -38.92
CA ALA A 2 7.90 -29.94 -39.24
C ALA A 2 7.12 -29.01 -38.29
N ASP A 3 7.87 -28.13 -37.59
CA ASP A 3 7.28 -27.10 -36.74
C ASP A 3 6.55 -26.09 -37.60
N GLY A 4 5.22 -26.05 -37.46
CA GLY A 4 4.37 -25.12 -38.17
C GLY A 4 4.51 -23.72 -37.57
N THR A 5 4.69 -22.72 -38.43
CA THR A 5 4.63 -21.31 -38.02
C THR A 5 3.31 -20.70 -38.45
N LEU A 6 2.53 -20.15 -37.51
CA LEU A 6 1.34 -19.37 -37.80
C LEU A 6 1.66 -17.88 -37.74
N LYS A 7 1.50 -17.17 -38.86
CA LYS A 7 1.69 -15.70 -38.93
C LYS A 7 0.30 -15.06 -39.07
N VAL A 8 -0.15 -14.35 -38.05
CA VAL A 8 -1.44 -13.66 -38.01
C VAL A 8 -1.30 -12.25 -37.46
N GLY A 9 -2.12 -11.32 -37.91
CA GLY A 9 -2.17 -9.97 -37.38
C GLY A 9 -2.88 -9.90 -36.02
N THR A 10 -3.92 -10.68 -35.84
CA THR A 10 -4.71 -10.69 -34.59
C THR A 10 -5.34 -12.06 -34.39
N ILE A 11 -5.34 -12.55 -33.16
CA ILE A 11 -6.10 -13.73 -32.72
C ILE A 11 -7.18 -13.27 -31.76
N THR A 12 -8.45 -13.46 -32.11
CA THR A 12 -9.59 -13.11 -31.26
C THR A 12 -10.53 -14.28 -31.12
N THR A 13 -11.36 -14.28 -30.07
CA THR A 13 -12.48 -15.19 -29.98
C THR A 13 -13.59 -14.76 -30.92
N SER A 14 -14.32 -15.70 -31.49
CA SER A 14 -15.43 -15.43 -32.41
C SER A 14 -16.68 -14.85 -31.73
N SER A 15 -16.76 -14.98 -30.41
CA SER A 15 -17.81 -14.39 -29.57
C SER A 15 -17.14 -13.73 -28.35
N GLY A 16 -17.63 -12.59 -27.89
CA GLY A 16 -16.98 -11.72 -26.86
C GLY A 16 -16.70 -12.36 -25.49
N SER A 17 -16.90 -13.66 -25.31
CA SER A 17 -16.66 -14.36 -24.03
C SER A 17 -15.89 -15.69 -24.19
N GLY A 18 -15.21 -15.90 -25.33
CA GLY A 18 -14.44 -17.13 -25.58
C GLY A 18 -13.05 -17.10 -24.94
N THR A 19 -12.48 -18.28 -24.65
CA THR A 19 -11.10 -18.46 -24.20
C THR A 19 -10.21 -18.80 -25.39
N ILE A 20 -9.03 -18.16 -25.46
CA ILE A 20 -7.94 -18.60 -26.33
C ILE A 20 -6.96 -19.37 -25.45
N THR A 21 -6.80 -20.67 -25.72
CA THR A 21 -5.81 -21.49 -25.02
C THR A 21 -4.54 -21.56 -25.85
N LEU A 22 -3.42 -21.16 -25.29
CA LEU A 22 -2.09 -21.26 -25.88
C LEU A 22 -1.26 -22.25 -25.07
N GLY A 23 -0.77 -23.29 -25.73
CA GLY A 23 0.01 -24.35 -25.11
C GLY A 23 -0.82 -25.38 -24.33
N GLN A 24 -0.16 -26.45 -23.92
CA GLN A 24 -0.65 -27.53 -23.07
C GLN A 24 0.22 -27.67 -21.82
N SER A 25 -0.14 -28.58 -20.92
CA SER A 25 0.65 -28.85 -19.72
C SER A 25 2.09 -29.26 -20.09
N GLY A 26 3.07 -28.54 -19.57
CA GLY A 26 4.49 -28.75 -19.86
C GLY A 26 5.07 -27.96 -21.04
N GLU A 27 4.24 -27.23 -21.79
CA GLU A 27 4.69 -26.35 -22.86
C GLU A 27 4.95 -24.92 -22.35
N THR A 28 5.86 -24.24 -23.03
CA THR A 28 6.21 -22.84 -22.73
C THR A 28 5.66 -21.93 -23.81
N VAL A 29 4.98 -20.86 -23.43
CA VAL A 29 4.65 -19.75 -24.33
C VAL A 29 5.76 -18.71 -24.23
N ASP A 30 6.64 -18.68 -25.26
CA ASP A 30 7.74 -17.73 -25.33
C ASP A 30 7.30 -16.44 -26.04
N MET A 31 7.48 -15.31 -25.36
CA MET A 31 7.16 -13.98 -25.85
C MET A 31 8.39 -13.07 -25.93
N ALA A 32 9.57 -13.67 -26.17
CA ALA A 32 10.88 -13.03 -26.08
C ALA A 32 11.04 -11.70 -26.86
N ASN A 33 10.30 -11.54 -27.96
CA ASN A 33 10.36 -10.34 -28.80
C ASN A 33 9.05 -9.52 -28.81
N GLY A 34 8.15 -9.83 -27.92
CA GLY A 34 6.85 -9.15 -27.78
C GLY A 34 6.66 -8.53 -26.39
N SER A 35 5.75 -7.57 -26.30
CA SER A 35 5.26 -7.08 -25.02
C SER A 35 3.91 -7.68 -24.70
N ILE A 36 3.70 -8.05 -23.44
CA ILE A 36 2.41 -8.46 -22.93
C ILE A 36 1.77 -7.25 -22.28
N THR A 37 0.63 -6.79 -22.81
CA THR A 37 -0.19 -5.81 -22.11
C THR A 37 -1.18 -6.55 -21.23
N LEU A 38 -0.94 -6.50 -19.91
CA LEU A 38 -1.86 -7.07 -18.93
C LEU A 38 -3.00 -6.08 -18.67
N ASN A 39 -4.21 -6.61 -18.48
CA ASN A 39 -5.30 -5.75 -18.02
C ASN A 39 -5.09 -5.35 -16.55
N SER A 40 -5.81 -4.33 -16.09
CA SER A 40 -5.65 -3.78 -14.74
C SER A 40 -5.91 -4.76 -13.60
N SER A 41 -6.61 -5.87 -13.84
CA SER A 41 -6.82 -6.93 -12.84
C SER A 41 -5.65 -7.91 -12.74
N MET A 42 -4.74 -7.91 -13.70
CA MET A 42 -3.54 -8.75 -13.73
C MET A 42 -2.27 -8.01 -13.21
N THR A 43 -2.39 -6.75 -12.88
CA THR A 43 -1.32 -5.93 -12.32
C THR A 43 -1.50 -5.79 -10.82
N ASN A 44 -0.39 -5.77 -10.07
CA ASN A 44 -0.42 -5.57 -8.61
C ASN A 44 -0.61 -4.09 -8.25
N THR A 45 -1.59 -3.44 -8.88
CA THR A 45 -1.98 -2.06 -8.59
C THR A 45 -3.38 -2.01 -7.98
N PRO A 46 -3.67 -1.05 -7.11
CA PRO A 46 -2.86 0.10 -6.75
C PRO A 46 -1.65 -0.24 -5.86
N ALA A 47 -0.64 0.62 -5.95
CA ALA A 47 0.49 0.65 -5.04
C ALA A 47 0.81 2.11 -4.71
N PHE A 48 1.05 2.40 -3.44
CA PHE A 48 1.36 3.76 -2.97
C PHE A 48 2.43 3.73 -1.89
N SER A 49 3.14 4.84 -1.77
CA SER A 49 4.00 5.16 -0.64
C SER A 49 3.98 6.66 -0.40
N ALA A 50 3.63 7.06 0.81
CA ALA A 50 3.58 8.44 1.24
C ALA A 50 4.35 8.64 2.54
N TYR A 51 4.87 9.82 2.77
CA TYR A 51 5.63 10.20 3.96
C TYR A 51 5.30 11.64 4.38
N ASP A 52 5.62 12.00 5.60
CA ASP A 52 5.58 13.39 6.07
C ASP A 52 6.93 14.03 5.76
N ALA A 53 6.93 15.09 4.96
CA ALA A 53 8.15 15.79 4.55
C ALA A 53 8.77 16.60 5.69
N SER A 54 7.97 16.99 6.69
CA SER A 54 8.33 17.82 7.83
C SER A 54 8.10 17.10 9.15
N ASN A 55 8.66 17.64 10.24
CA ASN A 55 8.36 17.11 11.56
C ASN A 55 6.92 17.42 11.96
N GLN A 56 6.15 16.39 12.31
CA GLN A 56 4.81 16.53 12.85
C GLN A 56 4.83 16.48 14.38
N THR A 57 4.16 17.42 15.04
CA THR A 57 4.02 17.41 16.50
C THR A 57 2.91 16.46 16.94
N ILE A 58 3.25 15.55 17.85
CA ILE A 58 2.33 14.58 18.45
C ILE A 58 2.09 14.98 19.92
N PRO A 59 0.90 15.47 20.27
CA PRO A 59 0.55 15.80 21.64
C PRO A 59 0.63 14.60 22.58
N ASN A 60 0.97 14.86 23.85
CA ASN A 60 1.03 13.82 24.87
C ASN A 60 -0.37 13.22 25.11
N THR A 61 -0.45 11.91 25.28
CA THR A 61 -1.66 11.13 25.63
C THR A 61 -2.86 11.34 24.71
N THR A 62 -2.61 11.69 23.45
CA THR A 62 -3.65 11.94 22.45
C THR A 62 -3.35 11.19 21.16
N TYR A 63 -4.36 10.48 20.61
CA TYR A 63 -4.22 9.93 19.27
C TYR A 63 -4.25 11.05 18.24
N THR A 64 -3.20 11.13 17.44
CA THR A 64 -3.00 12.13 16.39
C THR A 64 -2.92 11.45 15.04
N LEU A 65 -3.71 11.91 14.06
CA LEU A 65 -3.62 11.43 12.69
C LEU A 65 -2.23 11.73 12.12
N LEU A 66 -1.61 10.75 11.47
CA LEU A 66 -0.36 10.94 10.78
C LEU A 66 -0.58 11.63 9.43
N GLU A 67 0.12 12.73 9.21
CA GLU A 67 -0.06 13.64 8.08
C GLU A 67 0.98 13.34 6.99
N PHE A 68 0.93 12.14 6.40
CA PHE A 68 1.80 11.79 5.28
C PHE A 68 1.42 12.61 4.04
N ASP A 69 1.96 13.81 3.94
CA ASP A 69 1.59 14.87 2.99
C ASP A 69 2.30 14.78 1.64
N THR A 70 3.29 13.91 1.51
CA THR A 70 4.11 13.79 0.31
C THR A 70 4.15 12.35 -0.18
N GLU A 71 3.85 12.17 -1.46
CA GLU A 71 3.93 10.88 -2.13
C GLU A 71 5.33 10.60 -2.67
N SER A 72 5.87 9.41 -2.40
CA SER A 72 6.98 8.89 -3.18
C SER A 72 6.49 8.34 -4.53
N PHE A 73 5.35 7.68 -4.50
CA PHE A 73 4.60 7.26 -5.70
C PHE A 73 3.16 6.88 -5.32
N ASP A 74 2.26 6.98 -6.29
CA ASP A 74 0.90 6.46 -6.26
C ASP A 74 0.48 6.06 -7.68
N THR A 75 0.20 4.77 -7.94
CA THR A 75 -0.01 4.26 -9.30
C THR A 75 -1.42 4.47 -9.82
N ASP A 76 -2.39 4.65 -8.96
CA ASP A 76 -3.83 4.71 -9.32
C ASP A 76 -4.54 5.94 -8.73
N SER A 77 -3.77 6.93 -8.23
CA SER A 77 -4.30 8.09 -7.49
C SER A 77 -5.21 7.65 -6.31
N ALA A 78 -4.74 6.61 -5.61
CA ALA A 78 -5.48 5.95 -4.54
C ALA A 78 -5.20 6.54 -3.16
N TYR A 79 -4.11 7.30 -3.03
CA TYR A 79 -3.75 8.03 -1.82
C TYR A 79 -4.09 9.52 -1.97
N ASN A 80 -4.50 10.15 -0.90
CA ASN A 80 -4.83 11.58 -0.90
C ASN A 80 -4.04 12.30 0.19
N THR A 81 -3.09 13.12 -0.22
CA THR A 81 -2.17 13.88 0.64
C THR A 81 -2.84 14.99 1.46
N SER A 82 -4.06 15.39 1.13
CA SER A 82 -4.82 16.38 1.91
C SER A 82 -5.69 15.77 3.01
N THR A 83 -6.08 14.50 2.85
CA THR A 83 -6.88 13.76 3.84
C THR A 83 -6.09 12.64 4.52
N TYR A 84 -4.86 12.39 4.04
CA TYR A 84 -3.92 11.38 4.53
C TYR A 84 -4.50 9.96 4.50
N LYS A 85 -5.29 9.68 3.46
CA LYS A 85 -6.03 8.43 3.30
C LYS A 85 -5.65 7.71 2.03
N PHE A 86 -5.43 6.40 2.15
CA PHE A 86 -5.51 5.49 1.03
C PHE A 86 -6.95 5.04 0.86
N THR A 87 -7.46 5.03 -0.37
CA THR A 87 -8.81 4.53 -0.70
C THR A 87 -8.70 3.51 -1.82
N VAL A 88 -9.29 2.33 -1.64
CA VAL A 88 -9.29 1.28 -2.66
C VAL A 88 -10.09 1.74 -3.87
N PRO A 89 -9.47 1.88 -5.06
CA PRO A 89 -10.16 2.32 -6.27
C PRO A 89 -11.21 1.31 -6.76
N SER A 90 -12.09 1.78 -7.64
CA SER A 90 -13.11 0.94 -8.26
C SER A 90 -12.48 -0.24 -9.03
N GLY A 91 -13.04 -1.44 -8.84
CA GLY A 91 -12.54 -2.68 -9.46
C GLY A 91 -11.22 -3.20 -8.86
N LYS A 92 -10.72 -2.59 -7.77
CA LYS A 92 -9.44 -2.95 -7.16
C LYS A 92 -9.56 -3.63 -5.79
N GLY A 93 -10.76 -4.09 -5.41
CA GLY A 93 -10.90 -4.94 -4.22
C GLY A 93 -9.97 -6.17 -4.27
N GLY A 94 -9.56 -6.69 -3.12
CA GLY A 94 -8.69 -7.86 -3.02
C GLY A 94 -7.76 -7.84 -1.81
N LYS A 95 -6.69 -8.62 -1.89
CA LYS A 95 -5.70 -8.74 -0.81
C LYS A 95 -4.60 -7.71 -0.97
N TYR A 96 -4.27 -7.05 0.13
CA TYR A 96 -3.28 -5.98 0.19
C TYR A 96 -2.24 -6.26 1.25
N LEU A 97 -0.99 -5.90 0.99
CA LEU A 97 -0.02 -5.61 2.03
C LEU A 97 -0.11 -4.12 2.36
N ILE A 98 -0.30 -3.80 3.64
CA ILE A 98 -0.36 -2.43 4.16
C ILE A 98 0.69 -2.32 5.26
N GLY A 99 1.52 -1.28 5.19
CA GLY A 99 2.57 -1.05 6.18
C GLY A 99 2.74 0.41 6.54
N CYS A 100 3.22 0.63 7.75
CA CYS A 100 3.61 1.94 8.24
C CYS A 100 4.86 1.79 9.09
N ALA A 101 5.77 2.76 8.97
CA ALA A 101 6.92 2.91 9.85
C ALA A 101 7.08 4.38 10.22
N ILE A 102 7.41 4.63 11.48
CA ILE A 102 7.67 5.97 11.99
C ILE A 102 8.86 5.99 12.94
N LYS A 103 9.45 7.16 13.08
CA LYS A 103 10.48 7.45 14.07
C LYS A 103 10.18 8.77 14.76
N THR A 104 10.34 8.82 16.08
CA THR A 104 10.20 10.04 16.87
C THR A 104 11.56 10.67 17.17
N THR A 105 11.56 11.98 17.41
CA THR A 105 12.80 12.73 17.68
C THR A 105 13.34 12.52 19.09
N ALA A 106 12.58 11.88 19.98
CA ALA A 106 12.98 11.55 21.34
C ALA A 106 12.30 10.27 21.83
N SER A 107 12.72 9.74 22.96
CA SER A 107 12.16 8.56 23.60
C SER A 107 10.74 8.80 24.12
N THR A 108 9.99 7.71 24.22
CA THR A 108 8.66 7.67 24.84
C THR A 108 8.48 6.31 25.52
N ASP A 109 7.83 6.27 26.68
CA ASP A 109 7.54 5.02 27.38
C ASP A 109 6.60 4.13 26.55
N ARG A 110 5.69 4.77 25.81
CA ARG A 110 4.68 4.08 25.04
C ARG A 110 4.42 4.80 23.73
N LEU A 111 4.58 4.08 22.62
CA LEU A 111 4.26 4.52 21.27
C LEU A 111 3.28 3.52 20.66
N ILE A 112 2.12 3.99 20.23
CA ILE A 112 1.11 3.14 19.61
C ILE A 112 0.80 3.66 18.22
N LEU A 113 1.02 2.83 17.21
CA LEU A 113 0.45 3.02 15.88
C LEU A 113 -0.93 2.38 15.81
N ARG A 114 -1.89 3.10 15.30
CA ARG A 114 -3.26 2.64 15.10
C ARG A 114 -3.64 2.77 13.63
N LEU A 115 -3.97 1.64 13.01
CA LEU A 115 -4.57 1.62 11.68
C LEU A 115 -6.08 1.71 11.83
N GLU A 116 -6.68 2.61 11.07
CA GLU A 116 -8.13 2.77 10.97
C GLU A 116 -8.59 2.38 9.56
N LYS A 117 -9.61 1.52 9.49
CA LYS A 117 -10.34 1.18 8.27
C LYS A 117 -11.75 1.76 8.37
N ASN A 118 -12.14 2.58 7.41
CA ASN A 118 -13.47 3.20 7.35
C ASN A 118 -13.81 3.98 8.65
N ASP A 119 -12.81 4.72 9.15
CA ASP A 119 -12.86 5.50 10.40
C ASP A 119 -13.06 4.64 11.67
N ALA A 120 -12.96 3.31 11.57
CA ALA A 120 -12.99 2.40 12.71
C ALA A 120 -11.59 1.86 13.03
N ASN A 121 -11.27 1.78 14.32
CA ASN A 121 -10.00 1.23 14.79
C ASN A 121 -9.90 -0.27 14.43
N THR A 122 -8.92 -0.64 13.65
CA THR A 122 -8.79 -2.00 13.11
C THR A 122 -7.58 -2.74 13.65
N PHE A 123 -6.46 -2.04 13.86
CA PHE A 123 -5.22 -2.66 14.32
C PHE A 123 -4.41 -1.69 15.18
N TYR A 124 -3.68 -2.25 16.13
CA TYR A 124 -2.74 -1.52 17.00
C TYR A 124 -1.38 -2.22 16.99
N SER A 125 -0.31 -1.44 16.84
CA SER A 125 1.06 -1.86 17.12
C SER A 125 1.60 -1.00 18.23
N GLU A 126 2.01 -1.60 19.33
CA GLU A 126 2.55 -0.89 20.50
C GLU A 126 4.03 -1.22 20.67
N THR A 127 4.82 -0.19 20.90
CA THR A 127 6.24 -0.28 21.20
C THR A 127 6.54 0.50 22.45
N ASN A 128 7.27 -0.09 23.38
CA ASN A 128 7.88 0.59 24.52
C ASN A 128 9.34 0.88 24.15
N SER A 129 9.79 2.12 24.25
CA SER A 129 11.12 2.50 23.80
C SER A 129 11.79 3.50 24.76
N ASP A 130 12.91 3.09 25.34
CA ASP A 130 13.75 3.92 26.20
C ASP A 130 14.66 4.88 25.42
N SER A 131 14.70 4.77 24.08
CA SER A 131 15.51 5.64 23.22
C SER A 131 14.84 5.82 21.86
N ASN A 132 14.85 7.03 21.32
CA ASN A 132 14.22 7.48 20.06
C ASN A 132 13.18 6.51 19.55
N GLY A 133 11.91 6.71 19.93
CA GLY A 133 10.84 5.78 19.67
C GLY A 133 10.67 5.50 18.17
N SER A 134 10.57 4.24 17.82
CA SER A 134 10.16 3.83 16.48
C SER A 134 8.99 2.86 16.59
N GLY A 135 8.05 2.99 15.67
CA GLY A 135 6.90 2.11 15.57
C GLY A 135 6.73 1.65 14.13
N GLN A 136 6.31 0.41 13.95
CA GLN A 136 6.01 -0.11 12.62
C GLN A 136 4.96 -1.21 12.67
N PHE A 137 4.29 -1.40 11.55
CA PHE A 137 3.50 -2.61 11.30
C PHE A 137 3.51 -2.98 9.82
N ASN A 138 3.24 -4.25 9.56
CA ASN A 138 2.92 -4.79 8.24
C ASN A 138 1.75 -5.76 8.39
N LEU A 139 0.71 -5.57 7.59
CA LEU A 139 -0.53 -6.33 7.66
C LEU A 139 -0.95 -6.82 6.29
N LEU A 140 -1.44 -8.06 6.25
CA LEU A 140 -2.21 -8.55 5.12
C LEU A 140 -3.69 -8.30 5.39
N MET A 141 -4.36 -7.60 4.49
CA MET A 141 -5.76 -7.21 4.65
C MET A 141 -6.56 -7.58 3.41
N ASP A 142 -7.79 -8.00 3.62
CA ASP A 142 -8.79 -8.10 2.56
C ASP A 142 -9.59 -6.80 2.52
N LEU A 143 -9.48 -6.07 1.42
CA LEU A 143 -10.09 -4.76 1.25
C LEU A 143 -11.06 -4.77 0.07
N SER A 144 -12.22 -4.19 0.29
CA SER A 144 -13.23 -3.96 -0.75
C SER A 144 -13.02 -2.61 -1.43
N GLU A 145 -13.54 -2.48 -2.64
CA GLU A 145 -13.65 -1.18 -3.32
C GLU A 145 -14.31 -0.14 -2.39
N GLY A 146 -13.73 1.05 -2.32
CA GLY A 146 -14.19 2.14 -1.47
C GLY A 146 -13.72 2.06 -0.01
N ASP A 147 -13.16 0.94 0.45
CA ASP A 147 -12.52 0.91 1.77
C ASP A 147 -11.39 1.92 1.83
N HIS A 148 -11.31 2.67 2.92
CA HIS A 148 -10.22 3.61 3.14
C HIS A 148 -9.46 3.35 4.44
N LEU A 149 -8.16 3.65 4.38
CA LEU A 149 -7.21 3.44 5.47
C LEU A 149 -6.51 4.74 5.83
N LYS A 150 -6.31 4.96 7.12
CA LYS A 150 -5.45 6.01 7.67
C LYS A 150 -4.74 5.52 8.92
N VAL A 151 -3.67 6.21 9.32
CA VAL A 151 -2.87 5.83 10.47
C VAL A 151 -2.86 6.96 11.48
N ALA A 152 -3.04 6.63 12.76
CA ALA A 152 -2.87 7.54 13.87
C ALA A 152 -1.79 7.03 14.83
N VAL A 153 -1.18 7.94 15.57
CA VAL A 153 -0.16 7.63 16.57
C VAL A 153 -0.56 8.19 17.94
N TYR A 154 -0.21 7.46 18.99
CA TYR A 154 -0.33 7.89 20.38
C TYR A 154 1.03 7.78 21.06
N GLN A 155 1.35 8.70 21.96
CA GLN A 155 2.54 8.66 22.78
C GLN A 155 2.27 9.20 24.20
N ASN A 156 3.10 8.85 25.18
CA ASN A 156 2.96 9.28 26.58
C ASN A 156 4.31 9.72 27.21
N SER A 157 5.14 10.43 26.46
CA SER A 157 6.45 10.92 26.93
C SER A 157 6.39 11.98 28.03
N GLY A 158 5.20 12.42 28.43
CA GLY A 158 4.99 13.48 29.41
C GLY A 158 4.92 14.89 28.82
N GLY A 159 5.18 15.06 27.52
CA GLY A 159 5.09 16.31 26.78
C GLY A 159 4.82 16.09 25.30
N ASN A 160 4.79 17.16 24.51
CA ASN A 160 4.73 17.04 23.06
C ASN A 160 6.00 16.38 22.53
N LEU A 161 5.86 15.50 21.57
CA LEU A 161 6.92 14.80 20.89
C LEU A 161 6.81 15.05 19.38
N ASN A 162 7.89 15.13 18.64
CA ASN A 162 7.84 15.26 17.22
C ASN A 162 8.09 13.90 16.54
N LEU A 163 7.31 13.63 15.51
CA LEU A 163 7.64 12.66 14.47
C LEU A 163 8.78 13.25 13.64
N GLU A 164 9.79 12.45 13.32
CA GLU A 164 10.92 12.89 12.49
C GLU A 164 10.49 12.85 11.01
N GLY A 165 10.49 14.01 10.34
CA GLY A 165 10.11 14.12 8.93
C GLY A 165 11.11 13.49 7.97
N GLY A 166 10.65 13.11 6.80
CA GLY A 166 11.45 12.58 5.70
C GLY A 166 11.16 11.13 5.35
N SER A 167 11.31 10.79 4.08
CA SER A 167 11.00 9.46 3.52
C SER A 167 11.83 8.30 4.08
N GLY A 168 12.95 8.59 4.72
CA GLY A 168 13.80 7.59 5.37
C GLY A 168 13.41 7.28 6.81
N THR A 169 12.53 8.06 7.43
CA THR A 169 12.20 7.99 8.85
C THR A 169 10.73 7.69 9.13
N ASN A 170 9.84 8.09 8.22
CA ASN A 170 8.43 7.79 8.32
C ASN A 170 7.83 7.50 6.94
N ASN A 171 6.92 6.54 6.89
CA ASN A 171 6.17 6.23 5.68
C ASN A 171 4.91 5.44 5.97
N PHE A 172 3.92 5.60 5.11
CA PHE A 172 2.73 4.78 4.99
C PHE A 172 2.64 4.26 3.56
N TYR A 173 2.49 2.97 3.41
CA TYR A 173 2.56 2.34 2.10
C TYR A 173 1.66 1.12 2.00
N GLY A 174 1.36 0.76 0.78
CA GLY A 174 0.63 -0.46 0.50
C GLY A 174 0.63 -0.81 -0.97
N TYR A 175 0.35 -2.07 -1.24
CA TYR A 175 0.13 -2.54 -2.61
C TYR A 175 -0.80 -3.75 -2.64
N LYS A 176 -1.52 -3.87 -3.75
CA LYS A 176 -2.39 -5.00 -4.02
C LYS A 176 -1.57 -6.25 -4.34
N LEU A 177 -1.93 -7.37 -3.73
CA LEU A 177 -1.31 -8.67 -3.98
C LEU A 177 -2.05 -9.45 -5.07
N THR A 178 -3.39 -9.45 -5.00
CA THR A 178 -4.27 -10.19 -5.93
C THR A 178 -5.60 -9.48 -6.10
#